data_1edb8b3ee92b26df1f4222c55431c5a3
#
_entry.id   1edb8b3ee92b26df1f4222c55431c5a3
#
_cell.length_a   1.000
_cell.length_b   1.000
_cell.length_c   1.000
_cell.angle_alpha   90.00
_cell.angle_beta   90.00
_cell.angle_gamma   90.00
#
_symmetry.space_group_name_H-M   'P 1'
#
loop_
_entity.id
_entity.type
_entity.pdbx_description
1 polymer ?
#
loop_
_entity_poly.entity_id
_entity_poly.type
_entity_poly.pdbx_seq_one_letter_code
_entity_poly.pdbx_strand_id
1 'polypeptide(L)'
;MVINMDNSQSKSYAAAGVDITAGYKAVELMKSHIARTATRGVCSDVGGFGGLFELDTKGMENPVLVSGTDGVGTKLKLAFLTDRHGTVGIDCVAMCVNDIICCGARPLFFLDYIACGKNEPEKIAQIVSGVAEGCVQSGAALIGGETAEMPGFYPENEYDLAGFCVGIVDKKKIPDSKTMTEGDVVIALPSSGVHSNGFSLVRKVFDVENCDLCAPRAELGNVSLADALLAPTKIYVKPLLALFEKVRVKGVSHITGGGFYENIPRSIPDGLGAEIKKESLRPLPVFDLIAKVGSIPERDMFNTFNMGVGMSIVVAKEDAEAALSVLRENNEDAYIMGRIIKSEEKVTFI
;
A
#
# COMPACT_ATOMS: atom_id res chain seq x y z
N MET A 1 5.80 19.82 25.56
CA MET A 1 5.48 21.26 25.69
C MET A 1 3.96 21.37 25.67
N VAL A 2 3.31 21.76 26.78
CA VAL A 2 1.85 21.96 26.81
C VAL A 2 1.60 23.30 26.13
N ILE A 3 1.09 23.26 24.90
CA ILE A 3 0.65 24.49 24.19
C ILE A 3 -0.56 25.01 24.96
N ASN A 4 -0.46 26.24 25.47
CA ASN A 4 -1.56 26.89 26.14
C ASN A 4 -2.63 27.27 25.09
N MET A 5 -3.71 26.50 25.00
CA MET A 5 -4.76 26.62 23.99
C MET A 5 -5.45 27.99 23.97
N ASP A 6 -5.43 28.71 25.10
CA ASP A 6 -6.09 30.03 25.21
C ASP A 6 -5.42 31.12 24.37
N ASN A 7 -4.15 30.96 24.00
CA ASN A 7 -3.39 31.94 23.20
C ASN A 7 -3.40 31.69 21.69
N SER A 8 -3.98 30.58 21.23
CA SER A 8 -3.93 30.19 19.79
C SER A 8 -5.23 30.47 19.03
N GLN A 9 -6.28 30.97 19.69
CA GLN A 9 -7.57 31.24 19.03
C GLN A 9 -7.53 32.53 18.18
N SER A 10 -7.48 32.39 16.87
CA SER A 10 -7.69 33.51 15.94
C SER A 10 -9.14 33.54 15.49
N LYS A 11 -9.91 34.51 15.98
CA LYS A 11 -11.30 34.72 15.56
C LYS A 11 -11.43 34.98 14.03
N SER A 12 -10.45 35.64 13.46
CA SER A 12 -10.40 35.89 12.01
C SER A 12 -10.16 34.62 11.20
N TYR A 13 -9.36 33.69 11.74
CA TYR A 13 -9.08 32.40 11.09
C TYR A 13 -10.29 31.46 11.18
N ALA A 14 -10.96 31.45 12.33
CA ALA A 14 -12.23 30.74 12.50
C ALA A 14 -13.34 31.28 11.59
N ALA A 15 -13.41 32.60 11.39
CA ALA A 15 -14.34 33.22 10.44
C ALA A 15 -14.04 32.86 8.97
N ALA A 16 -12.80 32.46 8.67
CA ALA A 16 -12.39 31.94 7.37
C ALA A 16 -12.62 30.43 7.20
N GLY A 17 -13.23 29.76 8.20
CA GLY A 17 -13.59 28.34 8.14
C GLY A 17 -12.54 27.36 8.66
N VAL A 18 -11.48 27.84 9.36
CA VAL A 18 -10.43 26.97 9.91
C VAL A 18 -10.55 26.89 11.44
N ASP A 19 -10.74 25.67 11.96
CA ASP A 19 -10.85 25.41 13.40
C ASP A 19 -9.52 24.85 13.97
N ILE A 20 -8.70 25.74 14.54
CA ILE A 20 -7.42 25.35 15.17
C ILE A 20 -7.64 24.41 16.38
N THR A 21 -8.77 24.54 17.09
CA THR A 21 -9.05 23.71 18.28
C THR A 21 -9.36 22.27 17.88
N ALA A 22 -10.00 22.06 16.73
CA ALA A 22 -10.21 20.74 16.14
C ALA A 22 -8.86 20.08 15.81
N GLY A 23 -7.89 20.84 15.29
CA GLY A 23 -6.54 20.34 15.02
C GLY A 23 -5.86 19.82 16.29
N TYR A 24 -5.88 20.58 17.39
CA TYR A 24 -5.30 20.11 18.66
C TYR A 24 -5.99 18.88 19.22
N LYS A 25 -7.32 18.81 19.14
CA LYS A 25 -8.08 17.64 19.58
C LYS A 25 -7.73 16.40 18.73
N ALA A 26 -7.61 16.55 17.41
CA ALA A 26 -7.19 15.46 16.54
C ALA A 26 -5.81 14.93 16.94
N VAL A 27 -4.82 15.79 17.15
CA VAL A 27 -3.49 15.40 17.59
C VAL A 27 -3.54 14.65 18.94
N GLU A 28 -4.34 15.08 19.90
CA GLU A 28 -4.49 14.38 21.18
C GLU A 28 -5.06 12.96 21.01
N LEU A 29 -6.09 12.80 20.17
CA LEU A 29 -6.69 11.50 19.88
C LEU A 29 -5.73 10.55 19.14
N MET A 30 -4.81 11.07 18.33
CA MET A 30 -3.85 10.28 17.56
C MET A 30 -2.66 9.78 18.38
N LYS A 31 -2.28 10.42 19.50
CA LYS A 31 -1.05 10.13 20.25
C LYS A 31 -0.85 8.66 20.60
N SER A 32 -1.89 7.98 21.07
CA SER A 32 -1.80 6.57 21.43
C SER A 32 -1.56 5.65 20.22
N HIS A 33 -2.13 5.99 19.07
CA HIS A 33 -1.93 5.25 17.83
C HIS A 33 -0.50 5.42 17.32
N ILE A 34 0.00 6.66 17.32
CA ILE A 34 1.37 6.98 16.89
C ILE A 34 2.39 6.31 17.79
N ALA A 35 2.20 6.35 19.10
CA ALA A 35 3.10 5.74 20.07
C ALA A 35 3.31 4.23 19.83
N ARG A 36 2.31 3.51 19.32
CA ARG A 36 2.43 2.08 18.96
C ARG A 36 3.43 1.81 17.83
N THR A 37 3.74 2.80 17.02
CA THR A 37 4.66 2.68 15.89
C THR A 37 6.11 2.96 16.26
N ALA A 38 6.39 3.39 17.49
CA ALA A 38 7.72 3.77 17.93
C ALA A 38 8.73 2.64 17.72
N THR A 39 9.83 2.95 17.05
CA THR A 39 10.97 2.07 16.86
C THR A 39 12.20 2.67 17.52
N ARG A 40 13.28 1.89 17.64
CA ARG A 40 14.53 2.33 18.29
C ARG A 40 15.16 3.58 17.67
N GLY A 41 14.90 3.84 16.39
CA GLY A 41 15.46 5.01 15.69
C GLY A 41 14.73 6.32 15.95
N VAL A 42 13.55 6.31 16.58
CA VAL A 42 12.78 7.53 16.82
C VAL A 42 13.44 8.35 17.92
N CYS A 43 13.81 9.62 17.60
CA CYS A 43 14.52 10.53 18.48
C CYS A 43 13.72 11.79 18.87
N SER A 44 12.48 11.92 18.40
CA SER A 44 11.62 13.07 18.70
C SER A 44 10.20 12.65 19.00
N ASP A 45 9.52 13.44 19.83
CA ASP A 45 8.07 13.37 19.95
C ASP A 45 7.39 13.98 18.72
N VAL A 46 6.14 13.60 18.47
CA VAL A 46 5.31 14.19 17.43
C VAL A 46 4.84 15.60 17.84
N GLY A 47 4.83 16.54 16.90
CA GLY A 47 4.40 17.93 17.09
C GLY A 47 5.54 18.95 17.11
N GLY A 48 6.78 18.54 16.77
CA GLY A 48 7.89 19.44 16.45
C GLY A 48 7.86 19.89 14.99
N PHE A 49 8.85 20.66 14.56
CA PHE A 49 9.00 21.09 13.16
C PHE A 49 9.35 19.93 12.20
N GLY A 50 9.84 18.81 12.72
CA GLY A 50 10.20 17.64 11.93
C GLY A 50 10.39 16.43 12.81
N GLY A 51 10.21 15.24 12.23
CA GLY A 51 10.52 13.95 12.85
C GLY A 51 12.03 13.68 12.78
N LEU A 52 12.63 13.33 13.92
CA LEU A 52 14.06 12.95 14.00
C LEU A 52 14.16 11.43 14.05
N PHE A 53 15.02 10.87 13.21
CA PHE A 53 15.24 9.43 13.13
C PHE A 53 16.73 9.10 13.05
N GLU A 54 17.25 8.34 14.02
CA GLU A 54 18.63 7.86 14.04
C GLU A 54 18.79 6.64 13.12
N LEU A 55 19.74 6.70 12.20
CA LEU A 55 20.03 5.61 11.29
C LEU A 55 20.94 4.57 11.94
N ASP A 56 20.48 3.34 12.02
CA ASP A 56 21.34 2.18 12.32
C ASP A 56 21.84 1.57 11.00
N THR A 57 23.09 1.84 10.69
CA THR A 57 23.81 1.30 9.51
C THR A 57 24.74 0.16 9.86
N LYS A 58 24.68 -0.38 11.07
CA LYS A 58 25.54 -1.46 11.52
C LYS A 58 25.42 -2.70 10.62
N GLY A 59 26.55 -3.19 10.16
CA GLY A 59 26.62 -4.35 9.25
C GLY A 59 26.35 -4.03 7.78
N MET A 60 26.13 -2.76 7.42
CA MET A 60 26.04 -2.31 6.02
C MET A 60 27.38 -1.78 5.54
N GLU A 61 27.78 -2.17 4.33
CA GLU A 61 28.99 -1.65 3.67
C GLU A 61 28.69 -0.36 2.92
N ASN A 62 27.56 -0.33 2.21
CA ASN A 62 27.15 0.80 1.40
C ASN A 62 25.65 1.05 1.60
N PRO A 63 25.25 1.73 2.70
CA PRO A 63 23.84 2.01 2.98
C PRO A 63 23.25 2.96 1.92
N VAL A 64 22.08 2.59 1.40
CA VAL A 64 21.29 3.37 0.43
C VAL A 64 19.93 3.63 1.02
N LEU A 65 19.49 4.88 1.01
CA LEU A 65 18.10 5.25 1.35
C LEU A 65 17.23 5.07 0.10
N VAL A 66 16.05 4.50 0.34
CA VAL A 66 15.00 4.33 -0.68
C VAL A 66 13.77 5.05 -0.17
N SER A 67 13.14 5.86 -1.02
CA SER A 67 11.91 6.57 -0.68
C SER A 67 10.80 6.24 -1.66
N GLY A 68 9.58 6.22 -1.15
CA GLY A 68 8.36 6.06 -1.94
C GLY A 68 7.28 7.01 -1.41
N THR A 69 6.48 7.54 -2.31
CA THR A 69 5.31 8.36 -1.99
C THR A 69 4.14 7.91 -2.85
N ASP A 70 2.98 7.80 -2.24
CA ASP A 70 1.74 7.43 -2.93
C ASP A 70 0.53 7.93 -2.14
N GLY A 71 -0.64 7.93 -2.77
CA GLY A 71 -1.91 8.23 -2.17
C GLY A 71 -2.88 7.06 -2.21
N VAL A 72 -4.00 7.17 -1.49
CA VAL A 72 -5.06 6.16 -1.54
C VAL A 72 -5.86 6.26 -2.84
N GLY A 73 -6.01 7.46 -3.37
CA GLY A 73 -6.73 7.73 -4.60
C GLY A 73 -8.24 7.57 -4.47
N THR A 74 -8.89 7.23 -5.58
CA THR A 74 -10.37 7.27 -5.69
C THR A 74 -11.10 6.19 -4.89
N LYS A 75 -10.39 5.26 -4.23
CA LYS A 75 -10.93 4.36 -3.21
C LYS A 75 -11.56 5.14 -2.04
N LEU A 76 -11.02 6.32 -1.72
CA LEU A 76 -11.55 7.20 -0.67
C LEU A 76 -13.04 7.50 -0.84
N LYS A 77 -13.55 7.56 -2.07
CA LYS A 77 -14.98 7.81 -2.30
C LYS A 77 -15.88 6.75 -1.66
N LEU A 78 -15.41 5.49 -1.62
CA LEU A 78 -16.15 4.43 -0.95
C LEU A 78 -16.11 4.62 0.58
N ALA A 79 -14.99 5.08 1.12
CA ALA A 79 -14.87 5.41 2.54
C ALA A 79 -15.86 6.53 2.93
N PHE A 80 -16.00 7.56 2.09
CA PHE A 80 -16.97 8.64 2.30
C PHE A 80 -18.40 8.15 2.27
N LEU A 81 -18.76 7.33 1.26
CA LEU A 81 -20.13 6.81 1.09
C LEU A 81 -20.56 5.84 2.20
N THR A 82 -19.61 5.18 2.85
CA THR A 82 -19.86 4.16 3.88
C THR A 82 -19.51 4.62 5.29
N ASP A 83 -18.96 5.83 5.45
CA ASP A 83 -18.43 6.38 6.70
C ASP A 83 -17.42 5.44 7.39
N ARG A 84 -16.52 4.83 6.56
CA ARG A 84 -15.53 3.83 7.01
C ARG A 84 -14.11 4.30 6.70
N HIS A 85 -13.47 4.93 7.67
CA HIS A 85 -12.19 5.63 7.48
C HIS A 85 -10.97 4.89 8.07
N GLY A 86 -11.17 3.86 8.87
CA GLY A 86 -10.08 3.19 9.60
C GLY A 86 -9.14 2.34 8.74
N THR A 87 -9.56 1.87 7.56
CA THR A 87 -8.74 0.99 6.71
C THR A 87 -7.91 1.73 5.66
N VAL A 88 -8.35 2.91 5.23
CA VAL A 88 -7.68 3.66 4.16
C VAL A 88 -6.29 4.15 4.56
N GLY A 89 -6.03 4.33 5.86
CA GLY A 89 -4.69 4.60 6.37
C GLY A 89 -3.72 3.44 6.13
N ILE A 90 -4.20 2.20 6.25
CA ILE A 90 -3.40 1.00 5.91
C ILE A 90 -3.08 0.99 4.42
N ASP A 91 -4.06 1.33 3.56
CA ASP A 91 -3.84 1.44 2.12
C ASP A 91 -2.73 2.45 1.80
N CYS A 92 -2.77 3.63 2.39
CA CYS A 92 -1.77 4.68 2.20
C CYS A 92 -0.35 4.19 2.53
N VAL A 93 -0.19 3.55 3.70
CA VAL A 93 1.11 2.99 4.10
C VAL A 93 1.53 1.86 3.17
N ALA A 94 0.62 0.93 2.86
CA ALA A 94 0.91 -0.23 2.03
C ALA A 94 1.42 0.15 0.64
N MET A 95 0.81 1.14 0.00
CA MET A 95 1.24 1.61 -1.33
C MET A 95 2.69 2.09 -1.31
N CYS A 96 3.08 2.85 -0.27
CA CYS A 96 4.45 3.36 -0.15
C CYS A 96 5.46 2.27 0.25
N VAL A 97 5.16 1.46 1.28
CA VAL A 97 6.13 0.49 1.82
C VAL A 97 6.31 -0.73 0.91
N ASN A 98 5.27 -1.12 0.16
CA ASN A 98 5.39 -2.19 -0.82
C ASN A 98 6.27 -1.80 -2.02
N ASP A 99 6.29 -0.53 -2.38
CA ASP A 99 7.18 -0.05 -3.44
C ASP A 99 8.65 -0.06 -2.99
N ILE A 100 8.93 0.43 -1.78
CA ILE A 100 10.32 0.45 -1.31
C ILE A 100 10.87 -0.95 -1.02
N ILE A 101 10.02 -1.90 -0.58
CA ILE A 101 10.46 -3.28 -0.36
C ILE A 101 10.80 -3.98 -1.69
N CYS A 102 10.22 -3.57 -2.82
CA CYS A 102 10.64 -4.06 -4.14
C CYS A 102 12.12 -3.78 -4.43
N CYS A 103 12.67 -2.73 -3.83
CA CYS A 103 14.10 -2.42 -3.87
C CYS A 103 14.94 -3.13 -2.79
N GLY A 104 14.34 -4.04 -2.00
CA GLY A 104 15.00 -4.70 -0.87
C GLY A 104 15.14 -3.84 0.38
N ALA A 105 14.51 -2.66 0.42
CA ALA A 105 14.68 -1.72 1.51
C ALA A 105 13.74 -2.02 2.68
N ARG A 106 14.31 -2.08 3.89
CA ARG A 106 13.55 -2.12 5.14
C ARG A 106 13.00 -0.72 5.45
N PRO A 107 11.67 -0.55 5.62
CA PRO A 107 11.09 0.71 6.04
C PRO A 107 11.68 1.19 7.37
N LEU A 108 11.91 2.49 7.47
CA LEU A 108 12.41 3.16 8.68
C LEU A 108 11.32 4.00 9.31
N PHE A 109 10.80 4.95 8.54
CA PHE A 109 9.76 5.86 9.00
C PHE A 109 8.79 6.25 7.90
N PHE A 110 7.66 6.75 8.33
CA PHE A 110 6.55 7.18 7.50
C PHE A 110 6.08 8.57 7.92
N LEU A 111 5.62 9.34 6.96
CA LEU A 111 4.93 10.61 7.11
C LEU A 111 3.63 10.56 6.32
N ASP A 112 2.55 11.09 6.87
CA ASP A 112 1.28 11.24 6.15
C ASP A 112 0.95 12.70 5.84
N TYR A 113 0.14 12.92 4.82
CA TYR A 113 -0.46 14.20 4.51
C TYR A 113 -1.96 14.01 4.32
N ILE A 114 -2.76 14.66 5.16
CA ILE A 114 -4.22 14.65 5.10
C ILE A 114 -4.69 16.06 4.74
N ALA A 115 -5.30 16.23 3.56
CA ALA A 115 -5.95 17.48 3.17
C ALA A 115 -7.46 17.28 3.22
N CYS A 116 -8.18 18.06 4.02
CA CYS A 116 -9.61 17.87 4.23
C CYS A 116 -10.41 19.17 4.05
N GLY A 117 -11.68 19.06 3.66
CA GLY A 117 -12.56 20.24 3.57
C GLY A 117 -12.90 20.79 4.96
N LYS A 118 -13.06 19.88 5.94
CA LYS A 118 -13.28 20.20 7.35
C LYS A 118 -12.54 19.22 8.25
N ASN A 119 -11.88 19.75 9.27
CA ASN A 119 -11.17 18.95 10.25
C ASN A 119 -12.17 18.40 11.28
N GLU A 120 -12.56 17.14 11.12
CA GLU A 120 -13.35 16.38 12.09
C GLU A 120 -12.39 15.49 12.92
N PRO A 121 -12.08 15.86 14.18
CA PRO A 121 -11.02 15.23 14.97
C PRO A 121 -11.12 13.71 15.08
N GLU A 122 -12.32 13.19 15.27
CA GLU A 122 -12.59 11.76 15.41
C GLU A 122 -12.36 11.01 14.09
N LYS A 123 -12.74 11.61 12.95
CA LYS A 123 -12.50 11.05 11.61
C LYS A 123 -11.01 11.04 11.29
N ILE A 124 -10.31 12.15 11.53
CA ILE A 124 -8.85 12.24 11.36
C ILE A 124 -8.14 11.20 12.23
N ALA A 125 -8.54 11.04 13.49
CA ALA A 125 -7.98 10.02 14.36
C ALA A 125 -8.22 8.59 13.85
N GLN A 126 -9.37 8.28 13.25
CA GLN A 126 -9.63 7.00 12.61
C GLN A 126 -8.68 6.76 11.41
N ILE A 127 -8.50 7.76 10.55
CA ILE A 127 -7.57 7.68 9.41
C ILE A 127 -6.16 7.40 9.92
N VAL A 128 -5.67 8.18 10.88
CA VAL A 128 -4.32 8.02 11.43
C VAL A 128 -4.17 6.72 12.22
N SER A 129 -5.24 6.19 12.82
CA SER A 129 -5.19 4.85 13.42
C SER A 129 -4.88 3.77 12.39
N GLY A 130 -5.42 3.90 11.18
CA GLY A 130 -5.11 3.03 10.04
C GLY A 130 -3.68 3.22 9.53
N VAL A 131 -3.19 4.47 9.45
CA VAL A 131 -1.79 4.75 9.12
C VAL A 131 -0.84 4.11 10.14
N ALA A 132 -1.13 4.29 11.44
CA ALA A 132 -0.35 3.68 12.50
C ALA A 132 -0.36 2.14 12.43
N GLU A 133 -1.50 1.53 12.12
CA GLU A 133 -1.60 0.08 11.94
C GLU A 133 -0.75 -0.40 10.76
N GLY A 134 -0.80 0.28 9.61
CA GLY A 134 0.08 0.00 8.47
C GLY A 134 1.57 0.13 8.82
N CYS A 135 1.94 1.14 9.60
CA CYS A 135 3.29 1.32 10.12
C CYS A 135 3.73 0.16 11.02
N VAL A 136 2.88 -0.30 11.94
CA VAL A 136 3.15 -1.48 12.80
C VAL A 136 3.35 -2.75 11.96
N GLN A 137 2.49 -2.95 10.95
CA GLN A 137 2.59 -4.10 10.05
C GLN A 137 3.90 -4.08 9.25
N SER A 138 4.33 -2.93 8.76
CA SER A 138 5.56 -2.76 7.98
C SER A 138 6.82 -2.63 8.83
N GLY A 139 6.70 -2.34 10.13
CA GLY A 139 7.82 -2.04 11.01
C GLY A 139 8.40 -0.63 10.83
N ALA A 140 7.68 0.27 10.16
CA ALA A 140 8.01 1.69 10.06
C ALA A 140 7.53 2.44 11.32
N ALA A 141 8.18 3.55 11.64
CA ALA A 141 7.70 4.49 12.67
C ALA A 141 6.95 5.65 12.02
N LEU A 142 5.74 5.95 12.49
CA LEU A 142 5.06 7.20 12.13
C LEU A 142 5.67 8.33 12.95
N ILE A 143 6.52 9.17 12.32
CA ILE A 143 7.32 10.19 13.05
C ILE A 143 6.81 11.61 12.84
N GLY A 144 5.78 11.79 12.03
CA GLY A 144 5.19 13.09 11.75
C GLY A 144 4.17 12.97 10.63
N GLY A 145 3.62 14.10 10.27
CA GLY A 145 2.63 14.26 9.21
C GLY A 145 2.07 15.66 9.21
N GLU A 146 1.09 15.90 8.34
CA GLU A 146 0.40 17.17 8.23
C GLU A 146 -1.10 16.93 8.06
N THR A 147 -1.92 17.71 8.75
CA THR A 147 -3.37 17.77 8.51
C THR A 147 -3.74 19.20 8.15
N ALA A 148 -4.09 19.39 6.88
CA ALA A 148 -4.45 20.71 6.33
C ALA A 148 -5.97 20.80 6.16
N GLU A 149 -6.62 21.69 6.91
CA GLU A 149 -8.00 22.08 6.66
C GLU A 149 -8.04 23.11 5.53
N MET A 150 -8.76 22.78 4.45
CA MET A 150 -8.79 23.53 3.20
C MET A 150 -10.24 23.82 2.77
N PRO A 151 -10.94 24.71 3.50
CA PRO A 151 -12.34 25.04 3.22
C PRO A 151 -12.50 25.63 1.83
N GLY A 152 -13.49 25.12 1.08
CA GLY A 152 -13.74 25.55 -0.29
C GLY A 152 -12.85 24.94 -1.36
N PHE A 153 -11.81 24.18 -0.98
CA PHE A 153 -10.98 23.40 -1.90
C PHE A 153 -11.47 21.94 -1.98
N TYR A 154 -11.73 21.32 -0.82
CA TYR A 154 -12.42 20.04 -0.71
C TYR A 154 -13.85 20.24 -0.22
N PRO A 155 -14.81 19.37 -0.58
CA PRO A 155 -16.09 19.28 0.10
C PRO A 155 -15.90 19.02 1.62
N GLU A 156 -16.80 19.53 2.46
CA GLU A 156 -16.63 19.44 3.92
C GLU A 156 -16.43 18.02 4.46
N ASN A 157 -17.06 17.04 3.83
CA ASN A 157 -17.02 15.62 4.24
C ASN A 157 -15.94 14.80 3.50
N GLU A 158 -15.15 15.42 2.64
CA GLU A 158 -14.13 14.75 1.83
C GLU A 158 -12.72 15.16 2.25
N TYR A 159 -11.77 14.26 1.97
CA TYR A 159 -10.34 14.49 2.20
C TYR A 159 -9.52 13.75 1.15
N ASP A 160 -8.25 14.13 1.03
CA ASP A 160 -7.23 13.34 0.37
C ASP A 160 -6.21 12.83 1.40
N LEU A 161 -5.62 11.68 1.12
CA LEU A 161 -4.64 11.03 1.99
C LEU A 161 -3.48 10.52 1.15
N ALA A 162 -2.31 11.03 1.43
CA ALA A 162 -1.05 10.62 0.83
C ALA A 162 0.00 10.31 1.90
N GLY A 163 1.01 9.53 1.54
CA GLY A 163 2.08 9.14 2.43
C GLY A 163 3.45 9.24 1.78
N PHE A 164 4.46 9.28 2.62
CA PHE A 164 5.86 9.25 2.26
C PHE A 164 6.62 8.31 3.19
N CYS A 165 7.28 7.32 2.61
CA CYS A 165 8.08 6.35 3.35
C CYS A 165 9.56 6.48 2.98
N VAL A 166 10.43 6.32 3.97
CA VAL A 166 11.86 6.14 3.78
C VAL A 166 12.28 4.80 4.36
N GLY A 167 13.05 4.05 3.58
CA GLY A 167 13.67 2.81 3.97
C GLY A 167 15.17 2.80 3.70
N ILE A 168 15.83 1.74 4.13
CA ILE A 168 17.28 1.55 3.98
C ILE A 168 17.60 0.15 3.49
N VAL A 169 18.59 0.04 2.61
CA VAL A 169 19.12 -1.21 2.10
C VAL A 169 20.65 -1.10 1.93
N ASP A 170 21.39 -2.19 2.12
CA ASP A 170 22.77 -2.25 1.64
C ASP A 170 22.78 -2.40 0.13
N LYS A 171 23.57 -1.59 -0.59
CA LYS A 171 23.63 -1.58 -2.06
C LYS A 171 23.77 -2.98 -2.67
N LYS A 172 24.51 -3.87 -2.01
CA LYS A 172 24.74 -5.25 -2.48
C LYS A 172 23.52 -6.18 -2.30
N LYS A 173 22.53 -5.77 -1.47
CA LYS A 173 21.30 -6.52 -1.20
C LYS A 173 20.12 -6.07 -2.07
N ILE A 174 20.29 -5.04 -2.87
CA ILE A 174 19.26 -4.59 -3.84
C ILE A 174 19.02 -5.74 -4.84
N PRO A 175 17.78 -6.16 -5.11
CA PRO A 175 17.46 -7.13 -6.16
C PRO A 175 18.06 -6.70 -7.50
N ASP A 176 18.84 -7.59 -8.14
CA ASP A 176 19.54 -7.29 -9.39
C ASP A 176 18.93 -8.11 -10.54
N SER A 177 18.04 -7.48 -11.30
CA SER A 177 17.39 -8.09 -12.46
C SER A 177 18.36 -8.54 -13.55
N LYS A 178 19.60 -7.99 -13.63
CA LYS A 178 20.60 -8.42 -14.58
C LYS A 178 21.08 -9.85 -14.36
N THR A 179 20.84 -10.40 -13.16
CA THR A 179 21.15 -11.80 -12.84
C THR A 179 20.04 -12.78 -13.25
N MET A 180 18.93 -12.26 -13.79
CA MET A 180 17.80 -13.05 -14.24
C MET A 180 18.15 -13.84 -15.50
N THR A 181 17.68 -15.08 -15.56
CA THR A 181 17.94 -16.00 -16.68
C THR A 181 16.69 -16.75 -17.08
N GLU A 182 16.67 -17.26 -18.31
CA GLU A 182 15.61 -18.17 -18.77
C GLU A 182 15.50 -19.38 -17.83
N GLY A 183 14.27 -19.71 -17.44
CA GLY A 183 13.96 -20.81 -16.51
C GLY A 183 13.84 -20.38 -15.04
N ASP A 184 14.20 -19.14 -14.69
CA ASP A 184 13.91 -18.59 -13.36
C ASP A 184 12.40 -18.63 -13.09
N VAL A 185 12.02 -18.77 -11.83
CA VAL A 185 10.63 -18.99 -11.41
C VAL A 185 10.01 -17.67 -10.99
N VAL A 186 8.77 -17.45 -11.45
CA VAL A 186 7.93 -16.32 -11.03
C VAL A 186 6.96 -16.80 -9.95
N ILE A 187 7.08 -16.26 -8.74
CA ILE A 187 6.25 -16.57 -7.58
C ILE A 187 5.25 -15.44 -7.37
N ALA A 188 3.99 -15.79 -7.12
CA ALA A 188 2.91 -14.88 -6.76
C ALA A 188 2.71 -14.83 -5.24
N LEU A 189 2.52 -13.63 -4.70
CA LEU A 189 1.99 -13.41 -3.36
C LEU A 189 0.55 -12.91 -3.49
N PRO A 190 -0.44 -13.61 -2.87
CA PRO A 190 -1.84 -13.26 -2.99
C PRO A 190 -2.16 -11.86 -2.50
N SER A 191 -3.06 -11.17 -3.20
CA SER A 191 -3.66 -9.92 -2.74
C SER A 191 -4.79 -10.16 -1.75
N SER A 192 -5.15 -9.16 -0.97
CA SER A 192 -6.30 -9.15 -0.05
C SER A 192 -7.61 -8.70 -0.72
N GLY A 193 -7.53 -8.21 -1.96
CA GLY A 193 -8.65 -7.62 -2.71
C GLY A 193 -8.13 -6.81 -3.88
N VAL A 194 -8.90 -5.79 -4.23
CA VAL A 194 -8.55 -4.85 -5.30
C VAL A 194 -7.34 -3.97 -4.93
N HIS A 195 -7.01 -3.91 -3.64
CA HIS A 195 -6.03 -3.00 -3.06
C HIS A 195 -6.47 -1.53 -3.21
N SER A 196 -5.61 -0.65 -3.77
CA SER A 196 -5.93 0.77 -3.91
C SER A 196 -5.91 1.25 -5.36
N ASN A 197 -5.98 0.34 -6.34
CA ASN A 197 -5.89 0.68 -7.76
C ASN A 197 -7.15 0.28 -8.52
N GLY A 198 -7.42 0.98 -9.64
CA GLY A 198 -8.56 0.70 -10.50
C GLY A 198 -9.91 1.21 -9.99
N PHE A 199 -9.95 1.98 -8.90
CA PHE A 199 -11.20 2.40 -8.26
C PHE A 199 -12.03 3.38 -9.08
N SER A 200 -11.46 4.14 -10.00
CA SER A 200 -12.25 4.94 -10.95
C SER A 200 -13.13 4.05 -11.84
N LEU A 201 -12.60 2.91 -12.27
CA LEU A 201 -13.35 1.91 -13.04
C LEU A 201 -14.37 1.18 -12.15
N VAL A 202 -13.99 0.74 -10.94
CA VAL A 202 -14.87 0.10 -9.98
C VAL A 202 -16.09 0.98 -9.67
N ARG A 203 -15.87 2.27 -9.41
CA ARG A 203 -16.95 3.23 -9.13
C ARG A 203 -17.94 3.36 -10.28
N LYS A 204 -17.42 3.39 -11.51
CA LYS A 204 -18.24 3.44 -12.72
C LYS A 204 -19.03 2.14 -12.92
N VAL A 205 -18.37 0.98 -12.76
CA VAL A 205 -18.97 -0.34 -12.98
C VAL A 205 -20.15 -0.60 -12.05
N PHE A 206 -20.02 -0.25 -10.79
CA PHE A 206 -21.05 -0.51 -9.79
C PHE A 206 -22.00 0.67 -9.55
N ASP A 207 -21.77 1.82 -10.19
CA ASP A 207 -22.50 3.05 -9.90
C ASP A 207 -22.60 3.29 -8.38
N VAL A 208 -21.43 3.33 -7.73
CA VAL A 208 -21.29 3.26 -6.26
C VAL A 208 -22.05 4.37 -5.52
N GLU A 209 -22.38 5.46 -6.20
CA GLU A 209 -23.14 6.58 -5.63
C GLU A 209 -24.64 6.30 -5.56
N ASN A 210 -25.13 5.32 -6.32
CA ASN A 210 -26.55 4.97 -6.41
C ASN A 210 -26.85 3.51 -6.02
N CYS A 211 -25.82 2.67 -5.82
CA CYS A 211 -26.04 1.28 -5.41
C CYS A 211 -26.00 1.10 -3.89
N ASP A 212 -26.64 0.06 -3.39
CA ASP A 212 -26.47 -0.37 -2.00
C ASP A 212 -25.15 -1.10 -1.84
N LEU A 213 -24.15 -0.39 -1.28
CA LEU A 213 -22.81 -0.92 -1.02
C LEU A 213 -22.77 -1.91 0.14
N CYS A 214 -23.74 -1.84 1.06
CA CYS A 214 -23.77 -2.60 2.31
C CYS A 214 -24.59 -3.89 2.21
N ALA A 215 -25.40 -4.05 1.17
CA ALA A 215 -26.17 -5.28 0.97
C ALA A 215 -25.26 -6.49 0.72
N PRO A 216 -25.51 -7.65 1.37
CA PRO A 216 -24.80 -8.90 1.08
C PRO A 216 -25.00 -9.33 -0.39
N ARG A 217 -23.93 -9.81 -1.01
CA ARG A 217 -23.96 -10.30 -2.39
C ARG A 217 -23.61 -11.77 -2.46
N ALA A 218 -24.47 -12.58 -3.07
CA ALA A 218 -24.26 -14.02 -3.20
C ALA A 218 -22.97 -14.34 -3.98
N GLU A 219 -22.65 -13.54 -5.00
CA GLU A 219 -21.43 -13.69 -5.82
C GLU A 219 -20.14 -13.46 -5.01
N LEU A 220 -20.22 -12.77 -3.87
CA LEU A 220 -19.10 -12.51 -2.96
C LEU A 220 -19.16 -13.40 -1.71
N GLY A 221 -19.91 -14.51 -1.74
CA GLY A 221 -20.09 -15.37 -0.57
C GLY A 221 -20.86 -14.71 0.57
N ASN A 222 -21.83 -13.89 0.27
CA ASN A 222 -22.64 -13.06 1.17
C ASN A 222 -21.86 -11.94 1.90
N VAL A 223 -20.68 -11.60 1.42
CA VAL A 223 -19.97 -10.38 1.83
C VAL A 223 -20.55 -9.19 1.08
N SER A 224 -20.59 -8.01 1.70
CA SER A 224 -21.05 -6.78 1.04
C SER A 224 -20.03 -6.27 0.03
N LEU A 225 -20.48 -5.47 -0.93
CA LEU A 225 -19.57 -4.81 -1.88
C LEU A 225 -18.61 -3.86 -1.15
N ALA A 226 -19.10 -3.14 -0.13
CA ALA A 226 -18.29 -2.28 0.71
C ALA A 226 -17.15 -3.06 1.39
N ASP A 227 -17.44 -4.22 1.99
CA ASP A 227 -16.41 -5.03 2.66
C ASP A 227 -15.37 -5.57 1.69
N ALA A 228 -15.80 -6.07 0.51
CA ALA A 228 -14.91 -6.59 -0.50
C ALA A 228 -13.99 -5.51 -1.10
N LEU A 229 -14.52 -4.30 -1.34
CA LEU A 229 -13.79 -3.20 -1.97
C LEU A 229 -12.95 -2.39 -0.98
N LEU A 230 -13.38 -2.25 0.28
CA LEU A 230 -12.63 -1.56 1.33
C LEU A 230 -11.64 -2.48 2.06
N ALA A 231 -11.53 -3.76 1.67
CA ALA A 231 -10.45 -4.62 2.17
C ALA A 231 -9.10 -3.88 2.01
N PRO A 232 -8.32 -3.73 3.10
CA PRO A 232 -7.09 -2.95 3.04
C PRO A 232 -6.05 -3.63 2.17
N THR A 233 -5.22 -2.83 1.52
CA THR A 233 -4.06 -3.29 0.77
C THR A 233 -3.12 -4.08 1.68
N LYS A 234 -2.73 -5.26 1.24
CA LYS A 234 -1.83 -6.15 1.98
C LYS A 234 -0.41 -5.59 2.00
N ILE A 235 0.24 -5.67 3.16
CA ILE A 235 1.63 -5.25 3.37
C ILE A 235 2.54 -6.48 3.31
N TYR A 236 3.49 -6.50 2.37
CA TYR A 236 4.40 -7.63 2.11
C TYR A 236 5.78 -7.48 2.73
N VAL A 237 6.02 -6.44 3.52
CA VAL A 237 7.36 -6.08 4.02
C VAL A 237 8.00 -7.20 4.84
N LYS A 238 7.32 -7.71 5.87
CA LYS A 238 7.90 -8.72 6.78
C LYS A 238 8.25 -10.04 6.08
N PRO A 239 7.35 -10.66 5.29
CA PRO A 239 7.68 -11.87 4.57
C PRO A 239 8.79 -11.67 3.53
N LEU A 240 8.87 -10.50 2.85
CA LEU A 240 9.95 -10.23 1.91
C LEU A 240 11.29 -10.00 2.60
N LEU A 241 11.34 -9.29 3.71
CA LEU A 241 12.58 -9.15 4.49
C LEU A 241 13.10 -10.51 4.95
N ALA A 242 12.23 -11.40 5.43
CA ALA A 242 12.62 -12.76 5.79
C ALA A 242 13.15 -13.54 4.57
N LEU A 243 12.53 -13.37 3.41
CA LEU A 243 12.97 -14.00 2.16
C LEU A 243 14.35 -13.50 1.74
N PHE A 244 14.61 -12.20 1.74
CA PHE A 244 15.91 -11.62 1.34
C PHE A 244 17.07 -12.07 2.21
N GLU A 245 16.83 -12.48 3.45
CA GLU A 245 17.88 -13.03 4.34
C GLU A 245 18.25 -14.48 3.99
N LYS A 246 17.39 -15.21 3.27
CA LYS A 246 17.54 -16.65 3.01
C LYS A 246 17.77 -16.99 1.55
N VAL A 247 17.19 -16.20 0.64
CA VAL A 247 17.15 -16.50 -0.79
C VAL A 247 17.58 -15.26 -1.58
N ARG A 248 18.35 -15.47 -2.64
CA ARG A 248 18.70 -14.41 -3.57
C ARG A 248 17.53 -14.13 -4.50
N VAL A 249 16.84 -13.05 -4.25
CA VAL A 249 15.76 -12.55 -5.10
C VAL A 249 16.35 -11.74 -6.25
N LYS A 250 15.92 -12.02 -7.48
CA LYS A 250 16.40 -11.35 -8.69
C LYS A 250 15.54 -10.19 -9.14
N GLY A 251 14.25 -10.21 -8.81
CA GLY A 251 13.30 -9.15 -9.11
C GLY A 251 12.06 -9.23 -8.24
N VAL A 252 11.47 -8.09 -7.95
CA VAL A 252 10.21 -7.95 -7.22
C VAL A 252 9.37 -6.89 -7.91
N SER A 253 8.07 -7.15 -8.08
CA SER A 253 7.13 -6.17 -8.64
C SER A 253 5.88 -6.08 -7.79
N HIS A 254 5.55 -4.90 -7.33
CA HIS A 254 4.27 -4.56 -6.70
C HIS A 254 3.22 -4.38 -7.79
N ILE A 255 2.14 -5.19 -7.76
CA ILE A 255 1.11 -5.14 -8.81
C ILE A 255 0.06 -4.10 -8.42
N THR A 256 0.19 -2.92 -9.00
CA THR A 256 -0.62 -1.74 -8.78
C THR A 256 -1.43 -1.35 -10.04
N GLY A 257 -1.73 -0.08 -10.25
CA GLY A 257 -2.32 0.41 -11.49
C GLY A 257 -1.48 0.02 -12.70
N GLY A 258 -2.14 -0.36 -13.81
CA GLY A 258 -1.49 -0.97 -14.96
C GLY A 258 -1.35 -2.49 -14.87
N GLY A 259 -1.71 -3.11 -13.72
CA GLY A 259 -1.80 -4.55 -13.54
C GLY A 259 -0.52 -5.31 -13.87
N PHE A 260 -0.67 -6.51 -14.42
CA PHE A 260 0.45 -7.38 -14.79
C PHE A 260 1.31 -6.77 -15.90
N TYR A 261 0.70 -6.17 -16.91
CA TYR A 261 1.38 -5.70 -18.12
C TYR A 261 2.30 -4.51 -17.89
N GLU A 262 2.06 -3.69 -16.87
CA GLU A 262 2.89 -2.52 -16.59
C GLU A 262 3.82 -2.69 -15.39
N ASN A 263 3.48 -3.58 -14.42
CA ASN A 263 4.27 -3.71 -13.21
C ASN A 263 5.30 -4.83 -13.28
N ILE A 264 4.97 -6.02 -13.78
CA ILE A 264 5.92 -7.13 -13.91
C ILE A 264 7.13 -6.72 -14.78
N PRO A 265 6.97 -6.02 -15.92
CA PRO A 265 8.09 -5.59 -16.76
C PRO A 265 9.14 -4.73 -16.07
N ARG A 266 8.77 -3.98 -15.02
CA ARG A 266 9.70 -3.08 -14.32
C ARG A 266 10.85 -3.82 -13.66
N SER A 267 10.68 -5.09 -13.33
CA SER A 267 11.71 -5.92 -12.71
C SER A 267 12.38 -6.89 -13.69
N ILE A 268 11.98 -6.92 -14.97
CA ILE A 268 12.49 -7.87 -15.97
C ILE A 268 13.37 -7.15 -17.00
N PRO A 269 14.65 -7.58 -17.20
CA PRO A 269 15.56 -6.96 -18.17
C PRO A 269 15.11 -7.21 -19.62
N ASP A 270 15.68 -6.47 -20.55
CA ASP A 270 15.39 -6.63 -21.99
C ASP A 270 15.82 -8.02 -22.50
N GLY A 271 15.09 -8.54 -23.49
CA GLY A 271 15.26 -9.87 -24.05
C GLY A 271 14.67 -11.01 -23.20
N LEU A 272 14.11 -10.69 -22.02
CA LEU A 272 13.40 -11.62 -21.16
C LEU A 272 11.96 -11.16 -20.94
N GLY A 273 11.06 -12.14 -20.69
CA GLY A 273 9.66 -11.94 -20.35
C GLY A 273 9.17 -12.98 -19.32
N ALA A 274 8.05 -12.69 -18.66
CA ALA A 274 7.37 -13.62 -17.78
C ALA A 274 6.28 -14.37 -18.57
N GLU A 275 6.35 -15.70 -18.59
CA GLU A 275 5.31 -16.60 -19.07
C GLU A 275 4.45 -17.02 -17.88
N ILE A 276 3.23 -16.54 -17.80
CA ILE A 276 2.31 -16.74 -16.68
C ILE A 276 1.27 -17.82 -17.04
N LYS A 277 1.09 -18.81 -16.17
CA LYS A 277 0.05 -19.83 -16.29
C LYS A 277 -1.25 -19.30 -15.71
N LYS A 278 -2.23 -19.00 -16.55
CA LYS A 278 -3.54 -18.48 -16.11
C LYS A 278 -4.22 -19.38 -15.10
N GLU A 279 -4.17 -20.68 -15.31
CA GLU A 279 -4.79 -21.69 -14.44
C GLU A 279 -4.20 -21.73 -13.03
N SER A 280 -2.97 -21.22 -12.83
CA SER A 280 -2.35 -21.13 -11.50
C SER A 280 -2.80 -19.91 -10.71
N LEU A 281 -3.36 -18.90 -11.37
CA LEU A 281 -3.80 -17.67 -10.71
C LEU A 281 -5.03 -17.94 -9.84
N ARG A 282 -5.12 -17.22 -8.73
CA ARG A 282 -6.18 -17.36 -7.73
C ARG A 282 -6.92 -16.03 -7.52
N PRO A 283 -7.64 -15.53 -8.55
CA PRO A 283 -8.39 -14.28 -8.41
C PRO A 283 -9.48 -14.43 -7.35
N LEU A 284 -9.71 -13.35 -6.61
CA LEU A 284 -10.81 -13.30 -5.65
C LEU A 284 -12.14 -13.04 -6.39
N PRO A 285 -13.30 -13.49 -5.86
CA PRO A 285 -14.61 -13.34 -6.51
C PRO A 285 -14.98 -11.91 -6.92
N VAL A 286 -14.40 -10.91 -6.28
CA VAL A 286 -14.63 -9.50 -6.61
C VAL A 286 -14.15 -9.15 -8.03
N PHE A 287 -13.09 -9.79 -8.53
CA PHE A 287 -12.60 -9.55 -9.89
C PHE A 287 -13.53 -10.10 -10.94
N ASP A 288 -14.08 -11.30 -10.72
CA ASP A 288 -15.08 -11.89 -11.63
C ASP A 288 -16.35 -11.04 -11.64
N LEU A 289 -16.75 -10.52 -10.48
CA LEU A 289 -17.91 -9.64 -10.38
C LEU A 289 -17.70 -8.32 -11.13
N ILE A 290 -16.51 -7.69 -10.98
CA ILE A 290 -16.15 -6.47 -11.72
C ILE A 290 -16.17 -6.73 -13.23
N ALA A 291 -15.53 -7.82 -13.70
CA ALA A 291 -15.48 -8.17 -15.10
C ALA A 291 -16.88 -8.39 -15.69
N LYS A 292 -17.73 -9.16 -14.99
CA LYS A 292 -19.10 -9.50 -15.40
C LYS A 292 -19.99 -8.27 -15.47
N VAL A 293 -20.06 -7.48 -14.41
CA VAL A 293 -20.95 -6.30 -14.34
C VAL A 293 -20.51 -5.22 -15.31
N GLY A 294 -19.19 -4.98 -15.40
CA GLY A 294 -18.62 -3.99 -16.30
C GLY A 294 -18.50 -4.46 -17.74
N SER A 295 -18.75 -5.75 -18.04
CA SER A 295 -18.47 -6.36 -19.35
C SER A 295 -17.04 -6.06 -19.81
N ILE A 296 -16.06 -6.15 -18.89
CA ILE A 296 -14.68 -5.76 -19.13
C ILE A 296 -13.93 -6.93 -19.76
N PRO A 297 -13.24 -6.73 -20.91
CA PRO A 297 -12.41 -7.75 -21.51
C PRO A 297 -11.30 -8.23 -20.56
N GLU A 298 -10.94 -9.52 -20.62
CA GLU A 298 -9.91 -10.12 -19.77
C GLU A 298 -8.59 -9.35 -19.81
N ARG A 299 -8.15 -8.92 -21.00
CA ARG A 299 -6.92 -8.15 -21.14
C ARG A 299 -6.96 -6.84 -20.32
N ASP A 300 -8.09 -6.15 -20.33
CA ASP A 300 -8.25 -4.89 -19.61
C ASP A 300 -8.30 -5.13 -18.09
N MET A 301 -8.88 -6.27 -17.65
CA MET A 301 -8.82 -6.69 -16.25
C MET A 301 -7.37 -6.87 -15.79
N PHE A 302 -6.52 -7.59 -16.54
CA PHE A 302 -5.11 -7.78 -16.24
C PHE A 302 -4.26 -6.52 -16.45
N ASN A 303 -4.75 -5.53 -17.18
CA ASN A 303 -4.08 -4.23 -17.34
C ASN A 303 -4.52 -3.17 -16.32
N THR A 304 -5.58 -3.44 -15.55
CA THR A 304 -6.11 -2.48 -14.56
C THR A 304 -5.91 -2.96 -13.14
N PHE A 305 -6.10 -4.26 -12.90
CA PHE A 305 -6.19 -4.84 -11.57
C PHE A 305 -5.07 -5.85 -11.28
N ASN A 306 -4.85 -6.12 -10.01
CA ASN A 306 -3.88 -7.11 -9.54
C ASN A 306 -4.33 -8.57 -9.75
N MET A 307 -5.58 -8.82 -10.10
CA MET A 307 -6.17 -10.13 -10.38
C MET A 307 -5.83 -11.23 -9.35
N GLY A 308 -5.76 -10.85 -8.08
CA GLY A 308 -5.45 -11.75 -6.98
C GLY A 308 -3.96 -11.89 -6.65
N VAL A 309 -3.08 -11.19 -7.35
CA VAL A 309 -1.63 -11.17 -7.13
C VAL A 309 -1.17 -9.78 -6.77
N GLY A 310 -0.90 -9.51 -5.49
CA GLY A 310 -0.46 -8.18 -5.07
C GLY A 310 1.04 -7.94 -5.26
N MET A 311 1.84 -9.01 -5.25
CA MET A 311 3.28 -8.93 -5.48
C MET A 311 3.78 -10.12 -6.28
N SER A 312 4.73 -9.91 -7.18
CA SER A 312 5.46 -10.97 -7.88
C SER A 312 6.94 -10.95 -7.53
N ILE A 313 7.56 -12.13 -7.45
CA ILE A 313 8.96 -12.31 -7.09
C ILE A 313 9.61 -13.23 -8.12
N VAL A 314 10.85 -12.93 -8.52
CA VAL A 314 11.63 -13.79 -9.39
C VAL A 314 12.84 -14.33 -8.62
N VAL A 315 12.98 -15.66 -8.62
CA VAL A 315 14.10 -16.39 -7.99
C VAL A 315 14.66 -17.43 -8.97
N ALA A 316 15.89 -17.90 -8.70
CA ALA A 316 16.43 -19.03 -9.45
C ALA A 316 15.57 -20.27 -9.27
N LYS A 317 15.53 -21.15 -10.29
CA LYS A 317 14.69 -22.36 -10.25
C LYS A 317 15.02 -23.26 -9.07
N GLU A 318 16.27 -23.40 -8.75
CA GLU A 318 16.79 -24.19 -7.61
C GLU A 318 16.39 -23.59 -6.25
N ASP A 319 16.12 -22.30 -6.17
CA ASP A 319 15.76 -21.61 -4.93
C ASP A 319 14.23 -21.55 -4.71
N ALA A 320 13.41 -21.96 -5.67
CA ALA A 320 11.96 -21.76 -5.65
C ALA A 320 11.29 -22.43 -4.43
N GLU A 321 11.65 -23.68 -4.11
CA GLU A 321 11.07 -24.39 -2.95
C GLU A 321 11.50 -23.76 -1.63
N ALA A 322 12.78 -23.32 -1.52
CA ALA A 322 13.28 -22.61 -0.36
C ALA A 322 12.52 -21.28 -0.17
N ALA A 323 12.30 -20.53 -1.27
CA ALA A 323 11.55 -19.30 -1.25
C ALA A 323 10.10 -19.51 -0.76
N LEU A 324 9.41 -20.50 -1.31
CA LEU A 324 8.04 -20.85 -0.88
C LEU A 324 7.98 -21.28 0.59
N SER A 325 8.99 -22.03 1.08
CA SER A 325 9.06 -22.41 2.49
C SER A 325 9.18 -21.20 3.41
N VAL A 326 10.12 -20.30 3.11
CA VAL A 326 10.31 -19.06 3.89
C VAL A 326 9.06 -18.20 3.90
N LEU A 327 8.42 -18.02 2.75
CA LEU A 327 7.20 -17.23 2.64
C LEU A 327 6.07 -17.85 3.46
N ARG A 328 5.87 -19.16 3.39
CA ARG A 328 4.87 -19.89 4.16
C ARG A 328 5.12 -19.82 5.68
N GLU A 329 6.37 -19.92 6.13
CA GLU A 329 6.77 -19.75 7.53
C GLU A 329 6.44 -18.33 8.06
N ASN A 330 6.32 -17.35 7.14
CA ASN A 330 5.94 -15.98 7.43
C ASN A 330 4.45 -15.68 7.08
N ASN A 331 3.59 -16.73 7.08
CA ASN A 331 2.16 -16.66 6.83
C ASN A 331 1.78 -16.11 5.44
N GLU A 332 2.64 -16.33 4.43
CA GLU A 332 2.36 -15.94 3.07
C GLU A 332 2.03 -17.18 2.23
N ASP A 333 0.80 -17.28 1.71
CA ASP A 333 0.34 -18.38 0.85
C ASP A 333 0.81 -18.19 -0.60
N ALA A 334 2.13 -18.02 -0.75
CA ALA A 334 2.78 -17.84 -2.04
C ALA A 334 2.76 -19.10 -2.89
N TYR A 335 2.70 -18.92 -4.21
CA TYR A 335 2.68 -20.03 -5.16
C TYR A 335 3.42 -19.66 -6.46
N ILE A 336 3.85 -20.69 -7.22
CA ILE A 336 4.46 -20.49 -8.53
C ILE A 336 3.34 -20.15 -9.53
N MET A 337 3.47 -18.99 -10.19
CA MET A 337 2.53 -18.58 -11.24
C MET A 337 3.11 -18.62 -12.66
N GLY A 338 4.43 -18.81 -12.80
CA GLY A 338 5.06 -18.82 -14.11
C GLY A 338 6.57 -18.95 -14.05
N ARG A 339 7.20 -18.61 -15.16
CA ARG A 339 8.64 -18.66 -15.34
C ARG A 339 9.13 -17.53 -16.25
N ILE A 340 10.42 -17.27 -16.19
CA ILE A 340 11.11 -16.37 -17.11
C ILE A 340 11.46 -17.11 -18.40
N ILE A 341 11.19 -16.50 -19.53
CA ILE A 341 11.50 -17.01 -20.86
C ILE A 341 12.27 -15.94 -21.67
N LYS A 342 12.95 -16.37 -22.73
CA LYS A 342 13.43 -15.44 -23.75
C LYS A 342 12.25 -14.91 -24.54
N SER A 343 12.04 -13.62 -24.54
CA SER A 343 10.89 -12.99 -25.21
C SER A 343 11.12 -11.50 -25.34
N GLU A 344 10.66 -10.93 -26.44
CA GLU A 344 10.49 -9.48 -26.60
C GLU A 344 9.22 -8.99 -25.89
N GLU A 345 8.20 -9.86 -25.78
CA GLU A 345 7.02 -9.60 -24.98
C GLU A 345 7.34 -9.80 -23.50
N LYS A 346 7.10 -8.77 -22.69
CA LYS A 346 7.44 -8.77 -21.26
C LYS A 346 6.52 -9.66 -20.42
N VAL A 347 5.24 -9.83 -20.82
CA VAL A 347 4.26 -10.68 -20.12
C VAL A 347 3.42 -11.43 -21.15
N THR A 348 3.47 -12.75 -21.08
CA THR A 348 2.62 -13.65 -21.88
C THR A 348 1.82 -14.56 -20.96
N PHE A 349 0.61 -14.90 -21.36
CA PHE A 349 -0.27 -15.82 -20.65
C PHE A 349 -0.45 -17.12 -21.44
N ILE A 350 -0.35 -18.27 -20.76
CA ILE A 350 -0.59 -19.62 -21.30
C ILE A 350 -1.65 -20.35 -20.50
#